data_8500102646629cedc9c2a7eabdadd97e
#
_entry.id   8500102646629cedc9c2a7eabdadd97e
#
_cell.length_a   1.000
_cell.length_b   1.000
_cell.length_c   1.000
_cell.angle_alpha   90.00
_cell.angle_beta   90.00
_cell.angle_gamma   90.00
#
_symmetry.space_group_name_H-M   'P 1'
#
loop_
_entity.id
_entity.type
_entity.pdbx_description
1 polymer ?
#
loop_
_entity_poly.entity_id
_entity_poly.type
_entity_poly.pdbx_seq_one_letter_code
_entity_poly.pdbx_strand_id
1 'polypeptide(L)'
;MIKSKLVSLDEAVADIADGSKVGMGGWIFNAQPMALVRALIRKGARNLDLIPTPGSIAPDMLIGAGCARSTVCVFISFEQFGLAPHFRKQAEAGTLKVYDLDGPAIAGGLRAAICDLPYMPIPDLGTDLPRHAPEFYLPLPSKPGERKMLAAAAVKPDVCLLHAQQADEYGNVQYLGSPFFDAMLAQASRKVIVSVDRIVSTETIRRNNHLTKIPSAMVDMVVEAPWGAHPSASPSLYRGDEKHLKEYVKASVSDEAFSAYLKKYARDAATQPAYLDALGGARLGTLTTSESNLT
;
A
#
# COMPACT_ATOMS: atom_id res chain seq x y z
N MET A 1 13.46 3.90 -29.00
CA MET A 1 12.82 2.69 -28.45
C MET A 1 12.40 2.99 -27.02
N ILE A 2 11.17 2.63 -26.62
CA ILE A 2 10.73 2.73 -25.21
C ILE A 2 11.51 1.69 -24.41
N LYS A 3 12.10 2.10 -23.30
CA LYS A 3 12.90 1.21 -22.43
C LYS A 3 11.98 0.40 -21.52
N SER A 4 12.27 -0.88 -21.35
CA SER A 4 11.60 -1.73 -20.36
C SER A 4 11.81 -1.17 -18.94
N LYS A 5 10.77 -1.26 -18.10
CA LYS A 5 10.75 -0.84 -16.68
C LYS A 5 10.78 -2.03 -15.74
N LEU A 6 10.93 -3.25 -16.28
CA LEU A 6 11.04 -4.46 -15.48
C LEU A 6 12.34 -4.44 -14.68
N VAL A 7 12.19 -4.67 -13.38
CA VAL A 7 13.30 -4.77 -12.43
C VAL A 7 12.99 -5.89 -11.41
N SER A 8 14.01 -6.34 -10.69
CA SER A 8 13.85 -7.25 -9.55
C SER A 8 13.24 -6.53 -8.33
N LEU A 9 12.77 -7.31 -7.35
CA LEU A 9 12.28 -6.77 -6.07
C LEU A 9 13.32 -5.91 -5.35
N ASP A 10 14.57 -6.36 -5.33
CA ASP A 10 15.63 -5.68 -4.60
C ASP A 10 16.07 -4.39 -5.31
N GLU A 11 16.16 -4.40 -6.64
CA GLU A 11 16.40 -3.18 -7.44
C GLU A 11 15.27 -2.16 -7.25
N ALA A 12 14.02 -2.63 -7.20
CA ALA A 12 12.85 -1.74 -7.05
C ALA A 12 12.89 -0.92 -5.76
N VAL A 13 13.41 -1.49 -4.67
CA VAL A 13 13.46 -0.82 -3.37
C VAL A 13 14.83 -0.22 -3.05
N ALA A 14 15.85 -0.44 -3.89
CA ALA A 14 17.25 -0.07 -3.61
C ALA A 14 17.40 1.41 -3.26
N ASP A 15 16.76 2.31 -4.02
CA ASP A 15 16.87 3.76 -3.88
C ASP A 15 15.90 4.38 -2.87
N ILE A 16 15.05 3.58 -2.19
CA ILE A 16 14.15 4.13 -1.17
C ILE A 16 14.99 4.48 0.05
N ALA A 17 15.26 5.76 0.25
CA ALA A 17 16.08 6.24 1.34
C ALA A 17 15.38 6.12 2.70
N ASP A 18 16.17 6.04 3.77
CA ASP A 18 15.65 6.21 5.13
C ASP A 18 14.99 7.59 5.27
N GLY A 19 13.88 7.65 5.99
CA GLY A 19 13.10 8.87 6.13
C GLY A 19 12.15 9.18 4.97
N SER A 20 12.09 8.34 3.92
CA SER A 20 11.17 8.53 2.79
C SER A 20 9.72 8.46 3.22
N LYS A 21 8.86 9.28 2.57
CA LYS A 21 7.40 9.19 2.63
C LYS A 21 6.93 8.13 1.65
N VAL A 22 6.39 7.02 2.18
CA VAL A 22 6.00 5.85 1.39
C VAL A 22 4.50 5.73 1.30
N GLY A 23 3.93 6.04 0.14
CA GLY A 23 2.54 5.73 -0.19
C GLY A 23 2.35 4.24 -0.36
N MET A 24 1.27 3.69 0.19
CA MET A 24 0.99 2.25 0.12
C MET A 24 -0.41 2.02 -0.40
N GLY A 25 -0.50 1.38 -1.57
CA GLY A 25 -1.76 1.08 -2.23
C GLY A 25 -2.47 -0.16 -1.68
N GLY A 26 -3.53 -0.52 -2.39
CA GLY A 26 -4.46 -1.55 -1.98
C GLY A 26 -5.53 -1.05 -1.00
N TRP A 27 -6.39 -1.96 -0.57
CA TRP A 27 -7.49 -1.65 0.34
C TRP A 27 -7.66 -2.77 1.36
N ILE A 28 -7.30 -2.52 2.61
CA ILE A 28 -7.39 -3.50 3.71
C ILE A 28 -6.70 -4.82 3.30
N PHE A 29 -7.46 -5.87 2.96
CA PHE A 29 -6.93 -7.17 2.55
C PHE A 29 -7.01 -7.40 1.03
N ASN A 30 -7.01 -6.34 0.22
CA ASN A 30 -7.00 -6.43 -1.23
C ASN A 30 -5.81 -5.67 -1.81
N ALA A 31 -5.08 -6.30 -2.71
CA ALA A 31 -3.99 -5.73 -3.50
C ALA A 31 -2.91 -4.99 -2.67
N GLN A 32 -2.65 -5.43 -1.44
CA GLN A 32 -1.55 -4.87 -0.62
C GLN A 32 -0.20 -5.23 -1.27
N PRO A 33 0.77 -4.30 -1.35
CA PRO A 33 2.05 -4.53 -2.06
C PRO A 33 3.05 -5.36 -1.22
N MET A 34 2.64 -6.57 -0.80
CA MET A 34 3.35 -7.36 0.19
C MET A 34 4.72 -7.85 -0.27
N ALA A 35 4.91 -8.12 -1.56
CA ALA A 35 6.24 -8.49 -2.09
C ALA A 35 7.24 -7.34 -1.92
N LEU A 36 6.82 -6.10 -2.21
CA LEU A 36 7.64 -4.89 -2.02
C LEU A 36 7.86 -4.58 -0.53
N VAL A 37 6.86 -4.81 0.33
CA VAL A 37 7.00 -4.69 1.79
C VAL A 37 8.09 -5.64 2.32
N ARG A 38 8.06 -6.92 1.91
CA ARG A 38 9.10 -7.89 2.28
C ARG A 38 10.48 -7.47 1.80
N ALA A 39 10.58 -6.91 0.59
CA ALA A 39 11.83 -6.38 0.05
C ALA A 39 12.36 -5.19 0.87
N LEU A 40 11.50 -4.25 1.30
CA LEU A 40 11.90 -3.15 2.18
C LEU A 40 12.41 -3.63 3.54
N ILE A 41 11.79 -4.67 4.11
CA ILE A 41 12.24 -5.27 5.37
C ILE A 41 13.62 -5.91 5.19
N ARG A 42 13.85 -6.64 4.08
CA ARG A 42 15.18 -7.21 3.77
C ARG A 42 16.24 -6.14 3.59
N LYS A 43 15.91 -5.08 2.87
CA LYS A 43 16.79 -3.92 2.72
C LYS A 43 17.18 -3.29 4.06
N GLY A 44 16.34 -3.45 5.10
CA GLY A 44 16.54 -2.82 6.40
C GLY A 44 16.21 -1.32 6.40
N ALA A 45 15.25 -0.88 5.57
CA ALA A 45 14.78 0.50 5.53
C ALA A 45 14.32 0.98 6.90
N ARG A 46 14.56 2.26 7.23
CA ARG A 46 14.26 2.83 8.54
C ARG A 46 13.65 4.21 8.46
N ASN A 47 13.02 4.60 9.56
CA ASN A 47 12.44 5.95 9.75
C ASN A 47 11.45 6.37 8.65
N LEU A 48 10.77 5.41 8.03
CA LEU A 48 9.80 5.69 6.96
C LEU A 48 8.56 6.41 7.53
N ASP A 49 8.02 7.35 6.76
CA ASP A 49 6.71 7.95 6.99
C ASP A 49 5.70 7.22 6.10
N LEU A 50 4.88 6.36 6.68
CA LEU A 50 3.94 5.52 5.93
C LEU A 50 2.65 6.29 5.62
N ILE A 51 2.14 6.14 4.40
CA ILE A 51 0.89 6.75 3.93
C ILE A 51 0.02 5.64 3.33
N PRO A 52 -0.56 4.77 4.16
CA PRO A 52 -1.50 3.76 3.71
C PRO A 52 -2.86 4.38 3.39
N THR A 53 -3.52 3.86 2.37
CA THR A 53 -4.86 4.27 1.93
C THR A 53 -5.81 3.09 1.98
N PRO A 54 -6.67 2.94 2.86
CA PRO A 54 -6.63 2.43 4.23
C PRO A 54 -5.83 1.13 4.34
N GLY A 55 -5.03 1.01 5.40
CA GLY A 55 -4.05 -0.06 5.57
C GLY A 55 -4.52 -1.27 6.39
N SER A 56 -3.77 -2.34 6.26
CA SER A 56 -3.85 -3.52 7.11
C SER A 56 -2.46 -4.14 7.34
N ILE A 57 -2.20 -5.34 6.86
CA ILE A 57 -0.95 -6.07 7.12
C ILE A 57 0.30 -5.39 6.53
N ALA A 58 0.21 -4.69 5.40
CA ALA A 58 1.37 -4.07 4.78
C ALA A 58 2.02 -2.98 5.65
N PRO A 59 1.29 -1.94 6.11
CA PRO A 59 1.84 -0.96 7.04
C PRO A 59 2.15 -1.57 8.41
N ASP A 60 1.30 -2.46 8.95
CA ASP A 60 1.52 -3.06 10.25
C ASP A 60 2.81 -3.91 10.31
N MET A 61 3.12 -4.65 9.23
CA MET A 61 4.36 -5.42 9.13
C MET A 61 5.60 -4.52 9.08
N LEU A 62 5.58 -3.39 8.37
CA LEU A 62 6.69 -2.42 8.36
C LEU A 62 6.86 -1.76 9.73
N ILE A 63 5.78 -1.42 10.41
CA ILE A 63 5.79 -0.89 11.78
C ILE A 63 6.42 -1.91 12.72
N GLY A 64 5.93 -3.15 12.70
CA GLY A 64 6.47 -4.23 13.53
C GLY A 64 7.93 -4.56 13.26
N ALA A 65 8.38 -4.45 12.02
CA ALA A 65 9.77 -4.65 11.62
C ALA A 65 10.71 -3.47 12.02
N GLY A 66 10.17 -2.39 12.61
CA GLY A 66 10.94 -1.22 12.99
C GLY A 66 11.36 -0.33 11.81
N CYS A 67 10.64 -0.42 10.69
CA CYS A 67 10.92 0.38 9.50
C CYS A 67 10.29 1.78 9.57
N ALA A 68 9.19 1.96 10.32
CA ALA A 68 8.41 3.18 10.34
C ALA A 68 8.71 4.05 11.58
N ARG A 69 8.66 5.39 11.41
CA ARG A 69 8.65 6.37 12.50
C ARG A 69 7.30 7.06 12.64
N SER A 70 6.55 7.16 11.54
CA SER A 70 5.23 7.79 11.54
C SER A 70 4.29 7.15 10.52
N THR A 71 3.01 7.41 10.69
CA THR A 71 1.99 7.10 9.69
C THR A 71 0.97 8.23 9.57
N VAL A 72 0.58 8.52 8.32
CA VAL A 72 -0.54 9.41 7.96
C VAL A 72 -1.64 8.51 7.41
N CYS A 73 -2.69 8.27 8.15
CA CYS A 73 -3.68 7.25 7.78
C CYS A 73 -5.11 7.67 8.15
N VAL A 74 -6.07 7.05 7.48
CA VAL A 74 -7.48 7.06 7.90
C VAL A 74 -7.70 6.00 8.97
N PHE A 75 -7.16 4.81 8.74
CA PHE A 75 -7.09 3.71 9.71
C PHE A 75 -6.11 2.63 9.24
N ILE A 76 -5.64 1.83 10.18
CA ILE A 76 -4.95 0.56 9.95
C ILE A 76 -5.68 -0.50 10.77
N SER A 77 -6.35 -1.45 10.11
CA SER A 77 -7.24 -2.42 10.73
C SER A 77 -7.05 -3.83 10.18
N PHE A 78 -7.37 -4.82 11.01
CA PHE A 78 -7.41 -6.24 10.62
C PHE A 78 -8.84 -6.77 10.58
N GLU A 79 -9.84 -5.86 10.60
CA GLU A 79 -11.26 -6.18 10.45
C GLU A 79 -11.70 -7.33 11.38
N GLN A 80 -12.22 -8.43 10.80
CA GLN A 80 -12.64 -9.61 11.55
C GLN A 80 -11.53 -10.33 12.32
N PHE A 81 -10.27 -10.01 12.07
CA PHE A 81 -9.10 -10.57 12.78
C PHE A 81 -8.67 -9.70 13.98
N GLY A 82 -9.36 -8.58 14.23
CA GLY A 82 -9.10 -7.67 15.33
C GLY A 82 -8.31 -6.43 14.95
N LEU A 83 -7.65 -5.82 15.93
CA LEU A 83 -6.84 -4.62 15.73
C LEU A 83 -5.49 -4.97 15.12
N ALA A 84 -4.91 -4.05 14.35
CA ALA A 84 -3.56 -4.16 13.82
C ALA A 84 -2.55 -4.19 14.98
N PRO A 85 -1.85 -5.33 15.20
CA PRO A 85 -1.18 -5.57 16.48
C PRO A 85 0.02 -4.66 16.71
N HIS A 86 0.87 -4.45 15.71
CA HIS A 86 2.08 -3.63 15.86
C HIS A 86 1.77 -2.14 15.80
N PHE A 87 0.84 -1.73 14.95
CA PHE A 87 0.32 -0.36 14.91
C PHE A 87 -0.22 0.04 16.27
N ARG A 88 -1.13 -0.77 16.83
CA ARG A 88 -1.72 -0.52 18.15
C ARG A 88 -0.65 -0.44 19.24
N LYS A 89 0.22 -1.48 19.34
CA LYS A 89 1.29 -1.56 20.36
C LYS A 89 2.17 -0.31 20.35
N GLN A 90 2.60 0.14 19.16
CA GLN A 90 3.52 1.27 19.04
C GLN A 90 2.82 2.63 19.17
N ALA A 91 1.57 2.75 18.73
CA ALA A 91 0.76 3.95 18.94
C ALA A 91 0.48 4.17 20.43
N GLU A 92 0.03 3.14 21.16
CA GLU A 92 -0.21 3.18 22.61
C GLU A 92 1.08 3.48 23.41
N ALA A 93 2.22 2.96 22.97
CA ALA A 93 3.52 3.22 23.57
C ALA A 93 4.12 4.59 23.21
N GLY A 94 3.53 5.32 22.27
CA GLY A 94 4.05 6.62 21.79
C GLY A 94 5.35 6.52 20.98
N THR A 95 5.72 5.32 20.52
CA THR A 95 6.94 5.09 19.72
C THR A 95 6.71 5.26 18.21
N LEU A 96 5.46 5.26 17.76
CA LEU A 96 5.05 5.58 16.40
C LEU A 96 4.25 6.89 16.42
N LYS A 97 4.65 7.88 15.64
CA LYS A 97 3.86 9.10 15.48
C LYS A 97 2.69 8.82 14.52
N VAL A 98 1.46 8.97 15.01
CA VAL A 98 0.25 8.75 14.23
C VAL A 98 -0.39 10.10 13.90
N TYR A 99 -0.61 10.35 12.61
CA TYR A 99 -1.44 11.42 12.11
C TYR A 99 -2.75 10.82 11.60
N ASP A 100 -3.76 10.90 12.44
CA ASP A 100 -5.08 10.38 12.16
C ASP A 100 -5.87 11.40 11.35
N LEU A 101 -6.27 11.03 10.14
CA LEU A 101 -6.99 11.87 9.20
C LEU A 101 -8.31 11.22 8.81
N ASP A 102 -9.28 12.04 8.40
CA ASP A 102 -10.49 11.53 7.76
C ASP A 102 -10.31 11.28 6.25
N GLY A 103 -11.27 10.56 5.66
CA GLY A 103 -11.26 10.25 4.23
C GLY A 103 -11.19 11.49 3.33
N PRO A 104 -11.98 12.56 3.57
CA PRO A 104 -11.86 13.83 2.85
C PRO A 104 -10.47 14.46 2.94
N ALA A 105 -9.80 14.41 4.09
CA ALA A 105 -8.47 15.00 4.27
C ALA A 105 -7.40 14.23 3.49
N ILE A 106 -7.38 12.89 3.55
CA ILE A 106 -6.46 12.08 2.74
C ILE A 106 -6.71 12.30 1.24
N ALA A 107 -7.97 12.21 0.79
CA ALA A 107 -8.31 12.40 -0.61
C ALA A 107 -8.02 13.83 -1.09
N GLY A 108 -8.32 14.83 -0.27
CA GLY A 108 -8.02 16.23 -0.54
C GLY A 108 -6.52 16.48 -0.61
N GLY A 109 -5.75 15.94 0.34
CA GLY A 109 -4.30 16.07 0.38
C GLY A 109 -3.61 15.44 -0.82
N LEU A 110 -4.03 14.24 -1.25
CA LEU A 110 -3.54 13.62 -2.49
C LEU A 110 -3.89 14.45 -3.73
N ARG A 111 -5.13 14.97 -3.83
CA ARG A 111 -5.54 15.87 -4.93
C ARG A 111 -4.74 17.18 -4.94
N ALA A 112 -4.47 17.76 -3.77
CA ALA A 112 -3.60 18.93 -3.67
C ALA A 112 -2.21 18.63 -4.25
N ALA A 113 -1.62 17.47 -3.89
CA ALA A 113 -0.34 17.04 -4.43
C ALA A 113 -0.36 16.82 -5.96
N ILE A 114 -1.43 16.21 -6.50
CA ILE A 114 -1.63 16.00 -7.95
C ILE A 114 -1.68 17.34 -8.70
N CYS A 115 -2.34 18.34 -8.12
CA CYS A 115 -2.48 19.67 -8.72
C CYS A 115 -1.28 20.58 -8.43
N ASP A 116 -0.26 20.10 -7.73
CA ASP A 116 0.89 20.87 -7.22
C ASP A 116 0.44 22.10 -6.38
N LEU A 117 -0.64 21.94 -5.63
CA LEU A 117 -1.17 22.93 -4.70
C LEU A 117 -0.73 22.60 -3.27
N PRO A 118 -0.57 23.61 -2.39
CA PRO A 118 -0.21 23.36 -1.00
C PRO A 118 -1.37 22.71 -0.20
N TYR A 119 -2.63 22.94 -0.60
CA TYR A 119 -3.82 22.39 0.06
C TYR A 119 -5.04 22.36 -0.87
N MET A 120 -6.04 21.58 -0.49
CA MET A 120 -7.32 21.45 -1.18
C MET A 120 -8.48 21.70 -0.20
N PRO A 121 -9.52 22.49 -0.57
CA PRO A 121 -10.71 22.66 0.26
C PRO A 121 -11.44 21.33 0.47
N ILE A 122 -11.84 21.08 1.72
CA ILE A 122 -12.62 19.92 2.15
C ILE A 122 -13.73 20.35 3.11
N PRO A 123 -14.81 19.57 3.25
CA PRO A 123 -15.82 19.86 4.26
C PRO A 123 -15.27 19.70 5.68
N ASP A 124 -15.66 20.62 6.59
CA ASP A 124 -15.50 20.40 8.03
C ASP A 124 -16.59 19.40 8.49
N LEU A 125 -16.16 18.26 8.99
CA LEU A 125 -17.06 17.21 9.50
C LEU A 125 -17.40 17.40 10.99
N GLY A 126 -16.85 18.42 11.64
CA GLY A 126 -17.09 18.72 13.06
C GLY A 126 -16.42 17.73 14.02
N THR A 127 -15.39 17.00 13.55
CA THR A 127 -14.57 16.09 14.39
C THR A 127 -13.47 16.86 15.10
N ASP A 128 -12.79 16.20 16.03
CA ASP A 128 -11.63 16.76 16.73
C ASP A 128 -10.29 16.51 16.01
N LEU A 129 -10.28 15.76 14.91
CA LEU A 129 -9.09 15.47 14.12
C LEU A 129 -8.26 16.71 13.77
N PRO A 130 -8.86 17.87 13.40
CA PRO A 130 -8.08 19.09 13.15
C PRO A 130 -7.28 19.61 14.34
N ARG A 131 -7.66 19.23 15.57
CA ARG A 131 -6.91 19.57 16.79
C ARG A 131 -5.74 18.62 17.03
N HIS A 132 -5.86 17.36 16.59
CA HIS A 132 -4.86 16.32 16.79
C HIS A 132 -3.81 16.29 15.66
N ALA A 133 -4.18 16.73 14.45
CA ALA A 133 -3.28 16.80 13.28
C ALA A 133 -3.36 18.19 12.61
N PRO A 134 -3.07 19.29 13.34
CA PRO A 134 -3.25 20.66 12.84
C PRO A 134 -2.40 20.97 11.61
N GLU A 135 -1.31 20.25 11.38
CA GLU A 135 -0.48 20.37 10.18
C GLU A 135 -1.16 19.90 8.89
N PHE A 136 -2.24 19.13 9.00
CA PHE A 136 -3.01 18.62 7.85
C PHE A 136 -4.34 19.33 7.65
N TYR A 137 -4.77 20.16 8.60
CA TYR A 137 -6.06 20.85 8.53
C TYR A 137 -5.89 22.35 8.81
N LEU A 138 -6.25 23.16 7.84
CA LEU A 138 -6.24 24.62 7.99
C LEU A 138 -7.68 25.14 7.95
N PRO A 139 -8.10 25.96 8.91
CA PRO A 139 -9.43 26.60 8.85
C PRO A 139 -9.55 27.50 7.63
N LEU A 140 -10.70 27.41 6.94
CA LEU A 140 -11.04 28.33 5.87
C LEU A 140 -12.11 29.33 6.35
N PRO A 141 -12.09 30.59 5.87
CA PRO A 141 -13.12 31.54 6.16
C PRO A 141 -14.48 31.04 5.66
N SER A 142 -15.54 31.19 6.47
CA SER A 142 -16.92 30.91 6.09
C SER A 142 -17.81 32.03 6.60
N LYS A 143 -18.87 32.38 5.85
CA LYS A 143 -19.86 33.32 6.30
C LYS A 143 -20.89 32.68 7.24
N PRO A 144 -21.58 33.46 8.10
CA PRO A 144 -22.66 32.94 8.89
C PRO A 144 -23.71 32.22 8.03
N GLY A 145 -24.10 31.00 8.40
CA GLY A 145 -25.05 30.16 7.66
C GLY A 145 -24.47 29.36 6.52
N GLU A 146 -23.20 29.56 6.14
CA GLU A 146 -22.51 28.70 5.17
C GLU A 146 -21.95 27.46 5.83
N ARG A 147 -21.76 26.38 5.03
CA ARG A 147 -21.07 25.18 5.47
C ARG A 147 -19.62 25.52 5.83
N LYS A 148 -19.21 25.12 7.02
CA LYS A 148 -17.78 25.24 7.42
C LYS A 148 -16.89 24.37 6.54
N MET A 149 -15.75 24.92 6.18
CA MET A 149 -14.75 24.28 5.34
C MET A 149 -13.40 24.29 6.01
N LEU A 150 -12.59 23.31 5.67
CA LEU A 150 -11.18 23.21 6.01
C LEU A 150 -10.37 23.12 4.71
N ALA A 151 -9.08 23.38 4.79
CA ALA A 151 -8.14 23.04 3.74
C ALA A 151 -7.29 21.84 4.21
N ALA A 152 -7.32 20.76 3.44
CA ALA A 152 -6.42 19.63 3.65
C ALA A 152 -5.04 19.93 3.05
N ALA A 153 -3.98 19.84 3.84
CA ALA A 153 -2.62 20.00 3.36
C ALA A 153 -2.22 18.90 2.36
N ALA A 154 -1.35 19.24 1.41
CA ALA A 154 -0.89 18.30 0.40
C ALA A 154 -0.19 17.08 1.01
N VAL A 155 -0.62 15.89 0.62
CA VAL A 155 -0.01 14.61 0.97
C VAL A 155 0.75 14.11 -0.26
N LYS A 156 2.06 14.32 -0.29
CA LYS A 156 2.93 14.04 -1.43
C LYS A 156 3.94 12.95 -1.07
N PRO A 157 3.71 11.67 -1.43
CA PRO A 157 4.68 10.61 -1.19
C PRO A 157 5.94 10.80 -2.03
N ASP A 158 7.11 10.43 -1.49
CA ASP A 158 8.36 10.37 -2.25
C ASP A 158 8.35 9.16 -3.19
N VAL A 159 7.75 8.07 -2.73
CA VAL A 159 7.54 6.84 -3.50
C VAL A 159 6.20 6.23 -3.11
N CYS A 160 5.48 5.65 -4.08
CA CYS A 160 4.38 4.75 -3.76
C CYS A 160 4.68 3.32 -4.18
N LEU A 161 4.22 2.38 -3.36
CA LEU A 161 4.28 0.95 -3.58
C LEU A 161 2.89 0.44 -3.85
N LEU A 162 2.69 -0.16 -5.01
CA LEU A 162 1.40 -0.67 -5.47
C LEU A 162 1.51 -2.14 -5.83
N HIS A 163 0.36 -2.82 -5.81
CA HIS A 163 0.22 -4.15 -6.40
C HIS A 163 -1.01 -4.21 -7.29
N ALA A 164 -0.85 -4.76 -8.49
CA ALA A 164 -1.93 -4.95 -9.45
C ALA A 164 -1.88 -6.36 -10.06
N GLN A 165 -2.91 -6.73 -10.82
CA GLN A 165 -3.01 -8.08 -11.36
C GLN A 165 -2.11 -8.28 -12.57
N GLN A 166 -1.94 -7.25 -13.41
CA GLN A 166 -1.08 -7.36 -14.58
C GLN A 166 -0.55 -6.01 -15.08
N ALA A 167 0.59 -6.05 -15.76
CA ALA A 167 1.13 -4.92 -16.51
C ALA A 167 1.90 -5.43 -17.73
N ASP A 168 2.21 -4.54 -18.68
CA ASP A 168 3.25 -4.81 -19.64
C ASP A 168 4.62 -4.34 -19.11
N GLU A 169 5.68 -4.73 -19.79
CA GLU A 169 7.06 -4.37 -19.43
C GLU A 169 7.34 -2.85 -19.46
N TYR A 170 6.45 -2.08 -20.09
CA TYR A 170 6.58 -0.62 -20.20
C TYR A 170 5.84 0.12 -19.09
N GLY A 171 5.08 -0.59 -18.24
CA GLY A 171 4.39 -0.01 -17.09
C GLY A 171 2.97 0.45 -17.36
N ASN A 172 2.28 -0.11 -18.36
CA ASN A 172 0.83 0.03 -18.46
C ASN A 172 0.17 -0.96 -17.51
N VAL A 173 -0.39 -0.46 -16.40
CA VAL A 173 -0.91 -1.28 -15.30
C VAL A 173 -2.41 -1.46 -15.40
N GLN A 174 -2.86 -2.71 -15.38
CA GLN A 174 -4.28 -3.08 -15.43
C GLN A 174 -4.75 -3.70 -14.12
N TYR A 175 -5.92 -3.25 -13.69
CA TYR A 175 -6.63 -3.79 -12.53
C TYR A 175 -7.82 -4.61 -13.01
N LEU A 176 -7.89 -5.86 -12.56
CA LEU A 176 -9.03 -6.76 -12.79
C LEU A 176 -10.11 -6.61 -11.72
N GLY A 177 -9.93 -5.69 -10.81
CA GLY A 177 -10.83 -5.29 -9.75
C GLY A 177 -10.76 -3.78 -9.51
N SER A 178 -11.20 -3.33 -8.34
CA SER A 178 -11.11 -1.91 -7.98
C SER A 178 -9.66 -1.50 -7.74
N PRO A 179 -9.19 -0.38 -8.33
CA PRO A 179 -7.87 0.18 -8.00
C PRO A 179 -7.90 1.02 -6.71
N PHE A 180 -9.05 1.19 -6.07
CA PHE A 180 -9.24 2.02 -4.88
C PHE A 180 -8.56 3.40 -5.01
N PHE A 181 -7.57 3.70 -4.15
CA PHE A 181 -6.79 4.95 -4.19
C PHE A 181 -5.51 4.86 -5.02
N ASP A 182 -5.17 3.70 -5.58
CA ASP A 182 -3.87 3.44 -6.21
C ASP A 182 -3.55 4.40 -7.36
N ALA A 183 -4.54 4.70 -8.21
CA ALA A 183 -4.35 5.65 -9.30
C ALA A 183 -4.09 7.08 -8.77
N MET A 184 -4.73 7.47 -7.67
CA MET A 184 -4.52 8.76 -7.04
C MET A 184 -3.15 8.83 -6.35
N LEU A 185 -2.75 7.76 -5.66
CA LEU A 185 -1.40 7.62 -5.09
C LEU A 185 -0.32 7.71 -6.16
N ALA A 186 -0.48 7.00 -7.27
CA ALA A 186 0.46 7.06 -8.39
C ALA A 186 0.65 8.49 -8.91
N GLN A 187 -0.47 9.22 -9.09
CA GLN A 187 -0.42 10.61 -9.56
C GLN A 187 0.21 11.57 -8.54
N ALA A 188 -0.01 11.36 -7.24
CA ALA A 188 0.48 12.21 -6.16
C ALA A 188 1.96 11.98 -5.81
N SER A 189 2.54 10.85 -6.23
CA SER A 189 3.87 10.42 -5.81
C SER A 189 4.95 10.84 -6.79
N ARG A 190 6.19 11.02 -6.29
CA ARG A 190 7.34 11.36 -7.14
C ARG A 190 7.88 10.14 -7.88
N LYS A 191 7.79 8.95 -7.28
CA LYS A 191 8.23 7.67 -7.84
C LYS A 191 7.13 6.63 -7.64
N VAL A 192 6.87 5.85 -8.69
CA VAL A 192 5.82 4.83 -8.68
C VAL A 192 6.41 3.46 -8.98
N ILE A 193 6.31 2.56 -8.02
CA ILE A 193 6.78 1.17 -8.10
C ILE A 193 5.57 0.25 -8.02
N VAL A 194 5.38 -0.57 -9.04
CA VAL A 194 4.25 -1.49 -9.09
C VAL A 194 4.74 -2.93 -9.17
N SER A 195 4.36 -3.75 -8.22
CA SER A 195 4.45 -5.21 -8.36
C SER A 195 3.19 -5.74 -9.03
N VAL A 196 3.31 -6.76 -9.87
CA VAL A 196 2.18 -7.37 -10.56
C VAL A 196 2.26 -8.90 -10.49
N ASP A 197 1.08 -9.54 -10.49
CA ASP A 197 1.03 -11.00 -10.51
C ASP A 197 1.53 -11.58 -11.83
N ARG A 198 1.36 -10.86 -12.95
CA ARG A 198 1.84 -11.31 -14.26
C ARG A 198 2.22 -10.17 -15.19
N ILE A 199 3.22 -10.42 -16.02
CA ILE A 199 3.55 -9.57 -17.16
C ILE A 199 2.81 -10.09 -18.38
N VAL A 200 2.16 -9.18 -19.10
CA VAL A 200 1.42 -9.48 -20.32
C VAL A 200 1.97 -8.65 -21.50
N SER A 201 1.65 -9.08 -22.73
CA SER A 201 2.08 -8.31 -23.91
C SER A 201 1.36 -6.96 -24.00
N THR A 202 2.01 -5.97 -24.58
CA THR A 202 1.39 -4.65 -24.87
C THR A 202 0.14 -4.80 -25.74
N GLU A 203 0.08 -5.82 -26.59
CA GLU A 203 -1.11 -6.10 -27.40
C GLU A 203 -2.29 -6.55 -26.51
N THR A 204 -2.05 -7.35 -25.47
CA THR A 204 -3.05 -7.70 -24.47
C THR A 204 -3.58 -6.46 -23.74
N ILE A 205 -2.66 -5.53 -23.36
CA ILE A 205 -3.02 -4.25 -22.77
C ILE A 205 -3.94 -3.45 -23.69
N ARG A 206 -3.59 -3.32 -24.98
CA ARG A 206 -4.36 -2.58 -25.98
C ARG A 206 -5.77 -3.13 -26.17
N ARG A 207 -5.91 -4.44 -26.25
CA ARG A 207 -7.23 -5.12 -26.38
C ARG A 207 -8.14 -4.85 -25.19
N ASN A 208 -7.57 -4.72 -24.01
CA ASN A 208 -8.29 -4.52 -22.76
C ASN A 208 -7.96 -3.15 -22.15
N ASN A 209 -7.83 -2.10 -22.97
CA ASN A 209 -7.38 -0.78 -22.54
C ASN A 209 -8.23 -0.14 -21.42
N HIS A 210 -9.52 -0.48 -21.35
CA HIS A 210 -10.45 -0.01 -20.31
C HIS A 210 -10.06 -0.47 -18.90
N LEU A 211 -9.25 -1.54 -18.76
CA LEU A 211 -8.71 -2.03 -17.49
C LEU A 211 -7.46 -1.26 -17.07
N THR A 212 -6.82 -0.49 -17.96
CA THR A 212 -5.61 0.28 -17.65
C THR A 212 -5.98 1.47 -16.77
N LYS A 213 -5.61 1.41 -15.49
CA LYS A 213 -5.89 2.47 -14.50
C LYS A 213 -4.69 3.36 -14.24
N ILE A 214 -3.49 2.85 -14.46
CA ILE A 214 -2.24 3.61 -14.33
C ILE A 214 -1.46 3.43 -15.63
N PRO A 215 -1.38 4.46 -16.47
CA PRO A 215 -0.62 4.40 -17.72
C PRO A 215 0.88 4.44 -17.48
N SER A 216 1.65 3.93 -18.44
CA SER A 216 3.11 3.81 -18.35
C SER A 216 3.83 5.12 -18.02
N ALA A 217 3.30 6.26 -18.44
CA ALA A 217 3.88 7.58 -18.15
C ALA A 217 3.97 7.89 -16.64
N MET A 218 3.17 7.22 -15.81
CA MET A 218 3.15 7.42 -14.35
C MET A 218 3.97 6.39 -13.59
N VAL A 219 4.48 5.34 -14.23
CA VAL A 219 5.16 4.23 -13.57
C VAL A 219 6.66 4.32 -13.83
N ASP A 220 7.46 4.21 -12.78
CA ASP A 220 8.92 4.20 -12.89
C ASP A 220 9.47 2.78 -12.99
N MET A 221 8.93 1.85 -12.20
CA MET A 221 9.40 0.47 -12.12
C MET A 221 8.24 -0.51 -12.05
N VAL A 222 8.40 -1.65 -12.71
CA VAL A 222 7.49 -2.79 -12.68
C VAL A 222 8.25 -4.01 -12.18
N VAL A 223 7.63 -4.76 -11.27
CA VAL A 223 8.19 -6.01 -10.72
C VAL A 223 7.22 -7.13 -10.96
N GLU A 224 7.62 -8.18 -11.65
CA GLU A 224 6.84 -9.41 -11.70
C GLU A 224 6.96 -10.16 -10.38
N ALA A 225 5.85 -10.30 -9.69
CA ALA A 225 5.77 -10.94 -8.38
C ALA A 225 4.44 -11.72 -8.28
N PRO A 226 4.33 -12.91 -8.85
CA PRO A 226 3.15 -13.76 -8.69
C PRO A 226 2.82 -13.96 -7.22
N TRP A 227 1.54 -13.82 -6.84
CA TRP A 227 1.12 -13.81 -5.43
C TRP A 227 1.73 -12.64 -4.62
N GLY A 228 2.03 -11.54 -5.28
CA GLY A 228 2.71 -10.41 -4.66
C GLY A 228 1.89 -9.67 -3.61
N ALA A 229 0.55 -9.81 -3.63
CA ALA A 229 -0.33 -9.29 -2.59
C ALA A 229 -0.50 -10.24 -1.39
N HIS A 230 -0.17 -11.54 -1.52
CA HIS A 230 -0.38 -12.50 -0.43
C HIS A 230 0.25 -12.04 0.89
N PRO A 231 -0.45 -12.10 2.05
CA PRO A 231 -1.69 -12.83 2.32
C PRO A 231 -2.99 -12.07 2.00
N SER A 232 -2.93 -10.84 1.48
CA SER A 232 -4.12 -10.17 0.97
C SER A 232 -4.55 -10.78 -0.37
N ALA A 233 -5.79 -10.52 -0.77
CA ALA A 233 -6.31 -10.97 -2.06
C ALA A 233 -5.67 -10.20 -3.22
N SER A 234 -5.57 -10.85 -4.39
CA SER A 234 -5.45 -10.17 -5.67
C SER A 234 -6.77 -10.41 -6.45
N PRO A 235 -7.64 -9.40 -6.55
CA PRO A 235 -8.96 -9.58 -7.12
C PRO A 235 -8.92 -10.29 -8.48
N SER A 236 -9.83 -11.22 -8.69
CA SER A 236 -9.93 -12.08 -9.89
C SER A 236 -8.85 -13.17 -10.05
N LEU A 237 -7.77 -13.14 -9.26
CA LEU A 237 -6.70 -14.16 -9.33
C LEU A 237 -6.71 -15.09 -8.13
N TYR A 238 -6.74 -14.55 -6.93
CA TYR A 238 -6.79 -15.33 -5.69
C TYR A 238 -7.44 -14.55 -4.55
N ARG A 239 -8.06 -15.29 -3.64
CA ARG A 239 -8.65 -14.76 -2.41
C ARG A 239 -7.60 -14.58 -1.32
N GLY A 240 -7.93 -13.77 -0.31
CA GLY A 240 -7.07 -13.57 0.86
C GLY A 240 -6.87 -14.87 1.65
N ASP A 241 -5.67 -15.03 2.21
CA ASP A 241 -5.31 -16.18 3.04
C ASP A 241 -5.59 -15.88 4.51
N GLU A 242 -6.83 -16.17 4.95
CA GLU A 242 -7.22 -15.98 6.34
C GLU A 242 -6.37 -16.78 7.34
N LYS A 243 -5.90 -17.97 6.94
CA LYS A 243 -5.06 -18.79 7.82
C LYS A 243 -3.71 -18.10 8.06
N HIS A 244 -3.14 -17.49 7.01
CA HIS A 244 -1.90 -16.73 7.14
C HIS A 244 -2.09 -15.43 7.93
N LEU A 245 -3.22 -14.74 7.75
CA LEU A 245 -3.55 -13.56 8.55
C LEU A 245 -3.68 -13.91 10.03
N LYS A 246 -4.33 -15.03 10.37
CA LYS A 246 -4.38 -15.55 11.75
C LYS A 246 -3.00 -15.95 12.28
N GLU A 247 -2.15 -16.56 11.44
CA GLU A 247 -0.76 -16.88 11.77
C GLU A 247 0.04 -15.61 12.08
N TYR A 248 -0.11 -14.55 11.26
CA TYR A 248 0.51 -13.25 11.49
C TYR A 248 0.10 -12.64 12.83
N VAL A 249 -1.21 -12.55 13.08
CA VAL A 249 -1.74 -12.01 14.34
C VAL A 249 -1.22 -12.79 15.54
N LYS A 250 -1.19 -14.14 15.45
CA LYS A 250 -0.62 -15.00 16.50
C LYS A 250 0.87 -14.76 16.71
N ALA A 251 1.63 -14.62 15.62
CA ALA A 251 3.06 -14.32 15.71
C ALA A 251 3.36 -12.94 16.31
N SER A 252 2.43 -11.98 16.17
CA SER A 252 2.59 -10.62 16.68
C SER A 252 2.38 -10.49 18.21
N VAL A 253 2.09 -11.58 18.91
CA VAL A 253 1.88 -11.57 20.38
C VAL A 253 3.21 -11.37 21.13
N SER A 254 4.34 -11.89 20.61
CA SER A 254 5.66 -11.68 21.20
C SER A 254 6.70 -11.28 20.17
N ASP A 255 7.73 -10.57 20.60
CA ASP A 255 8.80 -10.09 19.74
C ASP A 255 9.62 -11.29 19.14
N GLU A 256 9.78 -12.39 19.90
CA GLU A 256 10.43 -13.62 19.45
C GLU A 256 9.64 -14.32 18.35
N ALA A 257 8.32 -14.49 18.56
CA ALA A 257 7.44 -15.13 17.58
C ALA A 257 7.37 -14.30 16.29
N PHE A 258 7.28 -12.97 16.41
CA PHE A 258 7.27 -12.08 15.27
C PHE A 258 8.61 -12.07 14.54
N SER A 259 9.74 -12.09 15.25
CA SER A 259 11.07 -12.21 14.65
C SER A 259 11.21 -13.51 13.84
N ALA A 260 10.69 -14.62 14.37
CA ALA A 260 10.66 -15.91 13.66
C ALA A 260 9.77 -15.86 12.41
N TYR A 261 8.61 -15.19 12.49
CA TYR A 261 7.72 -14.94 11.34
C TYR A 261 8.41 -14.11 10.25
N LEU A 262 9.04 -12.98 10.62
CA LEU A 262 9.79 -12.13 9.69
C LEU A 262 10.98 -12.88 9.08
N LYS A 263 11.69 -13.70 9.89
CA LYS A 263 12.78 -14.54 9.38
C LYS A 263 12.27 -15.46 8.28
N LYS A 264 11.22 -16.24 8.56
CA LYS A 264 10.66 -17.23 7.64
C LYS A 264 10.10 -16.60 6.35
N TYR A 265 9.30 -15.54 6.46
CA TYR A 265 8.48 -15.02 5.36
C TYR A 265 9.01 -13.75 4.70
N ALA A 266 10.02 -13.10 5.27
CA ALA A 266 10.59 -11.88 4.69
C ALA A 266 12.11 -11.96 4.50
N ARG A 267 12.88 -12.39 5.52
CA ARG A 267 14.34 -12.34 5.47
C ARG A 267 14.95 -13.52 4.73
N ASP A 268 14.59 -14.76 5.11
CA ASP A 268 15.08 -15.98 4.47
C ASP A 268 14.41 -16.22 3.10
N ALA A 269 13.18 -15.76 2.92
CA ALA A 269 12.48 -15.73 1.64
C ALA A 269 12.98 -14.56 0.77
N ALA A 270 14.24 -14.64 0.32
CA ALA A 270 14.92 -13.56 -0.38
C ALA A 270 14.31 -13.24 -1.75
N THR A 271 13.67 -14.20 -2.40
CA THR A 271 13.02 -14.05 -3.71
C THR A 271 11.54 -14.39 -3.62
N GLN A 272 10.77 -13.95 -4.60
CA GLN A 272 9.35 -14.32 -4.65
C GLN A 272 9.13 -15.85 -4.77
N PRO A 273 9.86 -16.61 -5.59
CA PRO A 273 9.79 -18.07 -5.55
C PRO A 273 10.09 -18.67 -4.17
N ALA A 274 11.13 -18.23 -3.48
CA ALA A 274 11.46 -18.72 -2.14
C ALA A 274 10.34 -18.44 -1.12
N TYR A 275 9.64 -17.30 -1.26
CA TYR A 275 8.45 -17.01 -0.46
C TYR A 275 7.31 -18.00 -0.76
N LEU A 276 7.05 -18.30 -2.03
CA LEU A 276 6.02 -19.24 -2.43
C LEU A 276 6.32 -20.68 -1.97
N ASP A 277 7.59 -21.07 -2.00
CA ASP A 277 8.05 -22.37 -1.46
C ASP A 277 7.80 -22.46 0.05
N ALA A 278 8.06 -21.37 0.80
CA ALA A 278 7.79 -21.29 2.23
C ALA A 278 6.30 -21.41 2.59
N LEU A 279 5.39 -21.02 1.67
CA LEU A 279 3.94 -21.17 1.83
C LEU A 279 3.46 -22.58 1.48
N GLY A 280 4.05 -23.18 0.46
CA GLY A 280 3.69 -24.48 -0.09
C GLY A 280 2.58 -24.42 -1.16
N GLY A 281 2.81 -25.11 -2.27
CA GLY A 281 1.93 -25.10 -3.46
C GLY A 281 0.49 -25.56 -3.19
N ALA A 282 0.30 -26.55 -2.31
CA ALA A 282 -1.03 -27.03 -1.94
C ALA A 282 -1.90 -25.93 -1.30
N ARG A 283 -1.30 -25.05 -0.49
CA ARG A 283 -1.97 -23.90 0.13
C ARG A 283 -2.41 -22.89 -0.93
N LEU A 284 -1.49 -22.52 -1.81
CA LEU A 284 -1.75 -21.57 -2.89
C LEU A 284 -2.88 -22.05 -3.81
N GLY A 285 -2.88 -23.35 -4.17
CA GLY A 285 -3.94 -23.93 -4.98
C GLY A 285 -5.34 -23.80 -4.38
N THR A 286 -5.48 -23.79 -3.05
CA THR A 286 -6.79 -23.61 -2.39
C THR A 286 -7.30 -22.17 -2.42
N LEU A 287 -6.43 -21.19 -2.72
CA LEU A 287 -6.76 -19.78 -2.75
C LEU A 287 -7.06 -19.25 -4.15
N THR A 288 -6.60 -19.94 -5.19
CA THR A 288 -6.81 -19.55 -6.58
C THR A 288 -8.30 -19.46 -6.91
N THR A 289 -8.72 -18.37 -7.52
CA THR A 289 -10.07 -18.20 -8.06
C THR A 289 -10.14 -18.83 -9.43
N SER A 290 -11.16 -19.67 -9.70
CA SER A 290 -11.38 -20.22 -11.04
C SER A 290 -11.86 -19.10 -11.97
N GLU A 291 -11.38 -19.06 -13.22
CA GLU A 291 -11.82 -18.08 -14.25
C GLU A 291 -13.35 -18.14 -14.51
N SER A 292 -14.01 -19.25 -14.17
CA SER A 292 -15.47 -19.40 -14.26
C SER A 292 -16.27 -18.44 -13.37
N ASN A 293 -15.63 -17.75 -12.42
CA ASN A 293 -16.27 -16.74 -11.57
C ASN A 293 -16.15 -15.31 -12.15
N LEU A 294 -15.63 -15.16 -13.37
CA LEU A 294 -15.41 -13.88 -14.04
C LEU A 294 -16.44 -13.54 -15.11
N THR A 295 -17.48 -14.40 -15.28
CA THR A 295 -18.59 -14.18 -16.22
C THR A 295 -19.84 -13.67 -15.52
#